data_8252758c3d12e5f190f004158de3b461
#
_entry.id   8252758c3d12e5f190f004158de3b461
#
_cell.length_a   1.000
_cell.length_b   1.000
_cell.length_c   1.000
_cell.angle_alpha   90.00
_cell.angle_beta   90.00
_cell.angle_gamma   90.00
#
_symmetry.space_group_name_H-M   'P 1'
#
loop_
_entity.id
_entity.type
_entity.pdbx_description
1 polymer ?
#
loop_
_entity_poly.entity_id
_entity_poly.type
_entity_poly.pdbx_seq_one_letter_code
_entity_poly.pdbx_strand_id
1 'polypeptide(L)'
;MTSEARGPLERCDQYARDVLSGAIVACDKVRRACQRYFDDLEKSKSPAYPWRFDRARAERPVLFMEKFLKPTKGDYATLTLLPWQCFVQCQLYGWVSKETGYRRFREGLILVGGGNGKSTMVSGNATYAACKDGEPGADVYLLANSKDQARIVYDECLKQIEASPALAPRFRTTRDGVYYDRANASIRARASDSRKLDGLNPHLAIFDEIHEYRDFKLINIFNRKKVKRRQPLTLYITTMGNVIDGPLAYYYALFSDALIDGKLPAEIADRLFGYICELDATDDVEDSRAWIKANPSLGVLLNLADMQQTWAKNRLIPAERADFICKQLNIMVNADDMAFVQPEVIRRNTRTIGEETLLGRSCCGGFDLSTREDFTAAALEFMLDDGSVFVLQHTWIPRRKVELDNEKIDYWGMAMRGSLTTSSLTW
;
A
#
# COMPACT_ATOMS: atom_id res chain seq x y z
N MET A 1 -0.34 26.28 -23.39
CA MET A 1 1.04 26.03 -22.89
C MET A 1 1.06 24.62 -22.37
N THR A 2 1.83 23.74 -22.98
CA THR A 2 1.95 22.35 -22.60
C THR A 2 2.57 22.23 -21.19
N SER A 3 2.23 21.22 -20.43
CA SER A 3 2.67 20.97 -19.04
C SER A 3 4.22 20.95 -18.88
N GLU A 4 4.95 20.74 -19.96
CA GLU A 4 6.42 20.68 -19.99
C GLU A 4 7.12 22.05 -19.85
N ALA A 5 6.41 23.16 -20.04
CA ALA A 5 6.98 24.51 -19.93
C ALA A 5 7.02 25.05 -18.49
N ARG A 6 6.37 24.37 -17.52
CA ARG A 6 6.28 24.83 -16.13
C ARG A 6 7.31 24.14 -15.24
N GLY A 7 7.92 24.90 -14.33
CA GLY A 7 8.82 24.35 -13.31
C GLY A 7 8.12 23.39 -12.35
N PRO A 8 8.89 22.54 -11.63
CA PRO A 8 8.32 21.55 -10.71
C PRO A 8 7.36 22.14 -9.66
N LEU A 9 7.74 23.27 -9.09
CA LEU A 9 6.92 23.93 -8.07
C LEU A 9 5.65 24.53 -8.66
N GLU A 10 5.73 25.10 -9.87
CA GLU A 10 4.55 25.63 -10.56
C GLU A 10 3.56 24.49 -10.88
N ARG A 11 4.05 23.31 -11.27
CA ARG A 11 3.22 22.11 -11.47
C ARG A 11 2.59 21.65 -10.17
N CYS A 12 3.32 21.67 -9.07
CA CYS A 12 2.85 21.36 -7.72
C CYS A 12 1.71 22.32 -7.31
N ASP A 13 1.94 23.62 -7.39
CA ASP A 13 0.98 24.66 -7.03
C ASP A 13 -0.28 24.60 -7.90
N GLN A 14 -0.10 24.40 -9.21
CA GLN A 14 -1.23 24.33 -10.14
C GLN A 14 -2.06 23.07 -9.88
N TYR A 15 -1.39 21.90 -9.66
CA TYR A 15 -2.10 20.67 -9.31
C TYR A 15 -2.98 20.85 -8.08
N ALA A 16 -2.42 21.43 -7.00
CA ALA A 16 -3.17 21.64 -5.77
C ALA A 16 -4.37 22.58 -5.96
N ARG A 17 -4.21 23.67 -6.77
CA ARG A 17 -5.32 24.57 -7.12
C ARG A 17 -6.39 23.88 -7.96
N ASP A 18 -5.98 23.11 -8.96
CA ASP A 18 -6.90 22.40 -9.85
C ASP A 18 -7.72 21.35 -9.11
N VAL A 19 -7.11 20.67 -8.12
CA VAL A 19 -7.82 19.75 -7.22
C VAL A 19 -8.84 20.51 -6.36
N LEU A 20 -8.47 21.63 -5.76
CA LEU A 20 -9.36 22.39 -4.87
C LEU A 20 -10.50 23.07 -5.62
N SER A 21 -10.25 23.54 -6.83
CA SER A 21 -11.28 24.13 -7.70
C SER A 21 -12.21 23.09 -8.34
N GLY A 22 -11.83 21.79 -8.30
CA GLY A 22 -12.56 20.71 -8.97
C GLY A 22 -12.23 20.55 -10.46
N ALA A 23 -11.26 21.31 -10.99
CA ALA A 23 -10.75 21.11 -12.37
C ALA A 23 -10.08 19.75 -12.54
N ILE A 24 -9.46 19.23 -11.49
CA ILE A 24 -9.01 17.83 -11.37
C ILE A 24 -9.94 17.13 -10.39
N VAL A 25 -10.60 16.06 -10.86
CA VAL A 25 -11.43 15.21 -10.01
C VAL A 25 -10.52 14.40 -9.07
N ALA A 26 -10.72 14.57 -7.77
CA ALA A 26 -9.93 13.89 -6.74
C ALA A 26 -10.82 13.55 -5.53
N CYS A 27 -10.43 12.52 -4.76
CA CYS A 27 -11.11 12.14 -3.53
C CYS A 27 -10.92 13.17 -2.40
N ASP A 28 -11.73 13.05 -1.36
CA ASP A 28 -11.70 13.98 -0.20
C ASP A 28 -10.31 14.04 0.44
N LYS A 29 -9.61 12.90 0.60
CA LYS A 29 -8.27 12.87 1.21
C LYS A 29 -7.21 13.61 0.41
N VAL A 30 -7.23 13.51 -0.92
CA VAL A 30 -6.34 14.28 -1.79
C VAL A 30 -6.68 15.76 -1.72
N ARG A 31 -7.96 16.12 -1.68
CA ARG A 31 -8.39 17.53 -1.49
C ARG A 31 -7.88 18.08 -0.16
N ARG A 32 -7.99 17.32 0.93
CA ARG A 32 -7.45 17.70 2.25
C ARG A 32 -5.93 17.86 2.23
N ALA A 33 -5.19 16.98 1.55
CA ALA A 33 -3.74 17.12 1.40
C ALA A 33 -3.37 18.43 0.65
N CYS A 34 -4.10 18.78 -0.39
CA CYS A 34 -3.92 20.03 -1.12
C CYS A 34 -4.32 21.26 -0.28
N GLN A 35 -5.41 21.18 0.48
CA GLN A 35 -5.82 22.27 1.38
C GLN A 35 -4.78 22.49 2.47
N ARG A 36 -4.32 21.41 3.13
CA ARG A 36 -3.26 21.48 4.15
C ARG A 36 -2.00 22.18 3.62
N TYR A 37 -1.64 21.95 2.36
CA TYR A 37 -0.49 22.64 1.76
C TYR A 37 -0.66 24.15 1.80
N PHE A 38 -1.80 24.70 1.38
CA PHE A 38 -2.04 26.14 1.38
C PHE A 38 -2.21 26.69 2.80
N ASP A 39 -2.88 25.96 3.68
CA ASP A 39 -3.02 26.35 5.09
C ASP A 39 -1.66 26.42 5.78
N ASP A 40 -0.78 25.46 5.53
CA ASP A 40 0.57 25.45 6.06
C ASP A 40 1.44 26.56 5.48
N LEU A 41 1.28 26.91 4.21
CA LEU A 41 1.92 28.09 3.61
C LEU A 41 1.49 29.38 4.32
N GLU A 42 0.21 29.53 4.64
CA GLU A 42 -0.28 30.67 5.39
C GLU A 42 0.24 30.68 6.83
N LYS A 43 0.12 29.54 7.55
CA LYS A 43 0.68 29.37 8.90
C LYS A 43 2.19 29.69 8.94
N SER A 44 2.93 29.36 7.87
CA SER A 44 4.38 29.56 7.79
C SER A 44 4.83 31.03 7.84
N LYS A 45 3.94 31.97 7.56
CA LYS A 45 4.20 33.42 7.67
C LYS A 45 4.37 33.85 9.12
N SER A 46 3.76 33.14 10.07
CA SER A 46 3.90 33.43 11.50
C SER A 46 5.26 32.98 12.03
N PRO A 47 6.00 33.81 12.79
CA PRO A 47 7.23 33.40 13.46
C PRO A 47 7.05 32.23 14.43
N ALA A 48 5.87 32.10 15.04
CA ALA A 48 5.56 31.01 15.99
C ALA A 48 5.38 29.65 15.32
N TYR A 49 5.08 29.60 14.04
CA TYR A 49 4.98 28.34 13.31
C TYR A 49 6.38 27.78 13.01
N PRO A 50 6.71 26.57 13.43
CA PRO A 50 8.09 26.08 13.39
C PRO A 50 8.59 25.68 12.01
N TRP A 51 7.68 25.63 11.00
CA TRP A 51 7.98 25.16 9.66
C TRP A 51 7.96 26.29 8.62
N ARG A 52 8.81 26.17 7.61
CA ARG A 52 8.80 26.99 6.40
C ARG A 52 8.89 26.13 5.15
N PHE A 53 8.35 26.62 4.06
CA PHE A 53 8.46 25.97 2.77
C PHE A 53 9.69 26.50 2.02
N ASP A 54 10.64 25.60 1.73
CA ASP A 54 11.87 25.92 1.00
C ASP A 54 11.69 25.50 -0.46
N ARG A 55 11.46 26.50 -1.32
CA ARG A 55 11.18 26.29 -2.75
C ARG A 55 12.28 25.52 -3.47
N ALA A 56 13.54 25.85 -3.21
CA ALA A 56 14.68 25.18 -3.85
C ALA A 56 14.78 23.71 -3.42
N ARG A 57 14.48 23.40 -2.16
CA ARG A 57 14.43 22.00 -1.68
C ARG A 57 13.25 21.24 -2.25
N ALA A 58 12.10 21.89 -2.43
CA ALA A 58 10.91 21.30 -3.02
C ALA A 58 11.16 20.84 -4.47
N GLU A 59 11.81 21.68 -5.27
CA GLU A 59 12.06 21.40 -6.69
C GLU A 59 13.19 20.39 -6.92
N ARG A 60 14.16 20.36 -6.03
CA ARG A 60 15.41 19.58 -6.21
C ARG A 60 15.20 18.11 -6.53
N PRO A 61 14.36 17.32 -5.84
CA PRO A 61 14.15 15.91 -6.17
C PRO A 61 13.51 15.73 -7.56
N VAL A 62 12.56 16.56 -7.93
CA VAL A 62 11.89 16.51 -9.24
C VAL A 62 12.88 16.82 -10.35
N LEU A 63 13.61 17.94 -10.23
CA LEU A 63 14.65 18.31 -11.20
C LEU A 63 15.74 17.25 -11.31
N PHE A 64 16.12 16.63 -10.20
CA PHE A 64 17.08 15.53 -10.21
C PHE A 64 16.55 14.33 -11.01
N MET A 65 15.31 13.89 -10.72
CA MET A 65 14.72 12.74 -11.39
C MET A 65 14.57 12.99 -12.89
N GLU A 66 14.01 14.12 -13.29
CA GLU A 66 13.75 14.46 -14.70
C GLU A 66 15.05 14.66 -15.49
N LYS A 67 16.09 15.21 -14.85
CA LYS A 67 17.37 15.46 -15.52
C LYS A 67 18.23 14.21 -15.65
N PHE A 68 18.25 13.35 -14.63
CA PHE A 68 19.25 12.29 -14.51
C PHE A 68 18.71 10.88 -14.67
N LEU A 69 17.42 10.64 -14.38
CA LEU A 69 16.86 9.32 -14.51
C LEU A 69 16.22 9.12 -15.89
N LYS A 70 16.15 7.86 -16.30
CA LYS A 70 15.53 7.45 -17.56
C LYS A 70 14.38 6.49 -17.27
N PRO A 71 13.29 6.55 -18.03
CA PRO A 71 12.25 5.54 -17.96
C PRO A 71 12.85 4.16 -18.30
N THR A 72 12.41 3.15 -17.60
CA THR A 72 12.85 1.76 -17.82
C THR A 72 11.80 0.93 -18.52
N LYS A 73 10.60 1.49 -18.70
CA LYS A 73 9.45 0.86 -19.33
C LYS A 73 8.71 1.87 -20.22
N GLY A 74 8.08 1.37 -21.29
CA GLY A 74 7.40 2.20 -22.28
C GLY A 74 8.37 2.94 -23.22
N ASP A 75 7.81 3.62 -24.22
CA ASP A 75 8.56 4.32 -25.28
C ASP A 75 8.85 5.79 -24.94
N TYR A 76 9.12 6.08 -23.68
CA TYR A 76 9.40 7.45 -23.22
C TYR A 76 10.90 7.76 -23.27
N ALA A 77 11.27 8.82 -24.00
CA ALA A 77 12.68 9.25 -24.12
C ALA A 77 13.22 9.90 -22.81
N THR A 78 12.34 10.53 -22.05
CA THR A 78 12.67 11.26 -20.81
C THR A 78 11.70 10.91 -19.71
N LEU A 79 12.19 10.89 -18.47
CA LEU A 79 11.34 10.80 -17.29
C LEU A 79 10.77 12.20 -16.98
N THR A 80 9.47 12.34 -17.07
CA THR A 80 8.76 13.55 -16.64
C THR A 80 7.75 13.15 -15.56
N LEU A 81 7.85 13.75 -14.39
CA LEU A 81 6.94 13.46 -13.30
C LEU A 81 5.56 14.07 -13.57
N LEU A 82 4.51 13.32 -13.32
CA LEU A 82 3.13 13.81 -13.42
C LEU A 82 2.85 14.89 -12.35
N PRO A 83 1.86 15.78 -12.55
CA PRO A 83 1.56 16.86 -11.61
C PRO A 83 1.36 16.39 -10.16
N TRP A 84 0.64 15.25 -9.96
CA TRP A 84 0.45 14.68 -8.64
C TRP A 84 1.77 14.16 -8.02
N GLN A 85 2.66 13.60 -8.84
CA GLN A 85 3.99 13.16 -8.39
C GLN A 85 4.86 14.36 -7.99
N CYS A 86 4.80 15.46 -8.77
CA CYS A 86 5.45 16.71 -8.40
C CYS A 86 4.93 17.25 -7.07
N PHE A 87 3.60 17.22 -6.85
CA PHE A 87 2.99 17.62 -5.59
C PHE A 87 3.56 16.78 -4.42
N VAL A 88 3.55 15.46 -4.52
CA VAL A 88 4.09 14.56 -3.49
C VAL A 88 5.56 14.87 -3.19
N GLN A 89 6.40 15.02 -4.23
CA GLN A 89 7.82 15.30 -4.04
C GLN A 89 8.05 16.68 -3.40
N CYS A 90 7.37 17.71 -3.89
CA CYS A 90 7.50 19.05 -3.33
C CYS A 90 7.07 19.12 -1.86
N GLN A 91 6.01 18.38 -1.49
CA GLN A 91 5.59 18.34 -0.09
C GLN A 91 6.61 17.62 0.79
N LEU A 92 7.04 16.41 0.40
CA LEU A 92 7.98 15.60 1.19
C LEU A 92 9.31 16.31 1.47
N TYR A 93 9.82 17.09 0.51
CA TYR A 93 11.16 17.67 0.59
C TYR A 93 11.18 19.18 0.83
N GLY A 94 10.10 19.89 0.52
CA GLY A 94 10.06 21.35 0.60
C GLY A 94 9.86 21.89 2.01
N TRP A 95 9.16 21.19 2.88
CA TRP A 95 8.89 21.62 4.24
C TRP A 95 10.08 21.35 5.17
N VAL A 96 10.59 22.41 5.81
CA VAL A 96 11.75 22.33 6.70
C VAL A 96 11.53 23.14 7.98
N SER A 97 12.21 22.75 9.06
CA SER A 97 12.25 23.49 10.30
C SER A 97 12.92 24.85 10.08
N LYS A 98 12.34 25.92 10.64
CA LYS A 98 12.93 27.27 10.62
C LYS A 98 14.24 27.33 11.39
N GLU A 99 14.34 26.58 12.47
CA GLU A 99 15.51 26.54 13.36
C GLU A 99 16.64 25.71 12.78
N THR A 100 16.35 24.44 12.40
CA THR A 100 17.42 23.49 12.03
C THR A 100 17.59 23.32 10.53
N GLY A 101 16.63 23.76 9.73
CA GLY A 101 16.59 23.50 8.30
C GLY A 101 16.36 22.03 7.93
N TYR A 102 16.11 21.15 8.89
CA TYR A 102 15.85 19.74 8.62
C TYR A 102 14.39 19.52 8.18
N ARG A 103 14.18 18.42 7.44
CA ARG A 103 12.88 18.00 6.91
C ARG A 103 11.81 17.92 7.99
N ARG A 104 10.61 18.49 7.70
CA ARG A 104 9.42 18.39 8.54
C ARG A 104 8.88 16.96 8.54
N PHE A 105 8.51 16.45 7.36
CA PHE A 105 7.91 15.13 7.24
C PHE A 105 8.94 14.03 7.41
N ARG A 106 8.66 13.12 8.33
CA ARG A 106 9.52 11.97 8.65
C ARG A 106 8.94 10.65 8.14
N GLU A 107 7.66 10.65 7.89
CA GLU A 107 6.94 9.51 7.36
C GLU A 107 5.97 9.98 6.28
N GLY A 108 5.85 9.20 5.21
CA GLY A 108 4.91 9.45 4.12
C GLY A 108 4.16 8.19 3.72
N LEU A 109 2.83 8.28 3.58
CA LEU A 109 2.01 7.23 2.98
C LEU A 109 1.57 7.69 1.59
N ILE A 110 1.88 6.89 0.58
CA ILE A 110 1.46 7.10 -0.81
C ILE A 110 0.61 5.88 -1.21
N LEU A 111 -0.69 6.05 -1.13
CA LEU A 111 -1.69 5.03 -1.45
C LEU A 111 -2.39 5.45 -2.74
N VAL A 112 -2.10 4.77 -3.84
CA VAL A 112 -2.72 5.00 -5.16
C VAL A 112 -2.91 3.66 -5.86
N GLY A 113 -3.86 3.55 -6.74
CA GLY A 113 -4.19 2.31 -7.46
C GLY A 113 -3.00 1.66 -8.17
N GLY A 114 -3.15 0.42 -8.59
CA GLY A 114 -2.13 -0.31 -9.35
C GLY A 114 -1.77 0.40 -10.66
N GLY A 115 -0.52 0.32 -11.11
CA GLY A 115 -0.09 0.87 -12.40
C GLY A 115 0.12 2.39 -12.46
N ASN A 116 -0.05 3.14 -11.38
CA ASN A 116 0.08 4.60 -11.34
C ASN A 116 1.53 5.13 -11.31
N GLY A 117 2.55 4.30 -11.42
CA GLY A 117 3.95 4.75 -11.47
C GLY A 117 4.60 4.97 -10.10
N LYS A 118 4.06 4.37 -9.02
CA LYS A 118 4.65 4.42 -7.66
C LYS A 118 6.11 3.99 -7.64
N SER A 119 6.39 2.79 -8.14
CA SER A 119 7.73 2.17 -8.07
C SER A 119 8.78 3.00 -8.80
N THR A 120 8.46 3.54 -9.99
CA THR A 120 9.36 4.43 -10.74
C THR A 120 9.68 5.71 -9.96
N MET A 121 8.69 6.33 -9.32
CA MET A 121 8.88 7.53 -8.51
C MET A 121 9.75 7.25 -7.28
N VAL A 122 9.48 6.18 -6.52
CA VAL A 122 10.24 5.90 -5.29
C VAL A 122 11.63 5.35 -5.56
N SER A 123 11.88 4.70 -6.71
CA SER A 123 13.23 4.38 -7.18
C SER A 123 14.05 5.65 -7.39
N GLY A 124 13.41 6.70 -7.91
CA GLY A 124 14.00 8.03 -8.00
C GLY A 124 14.31 8.63 -6.63
N ASN A 125 13.43 8.49 -5.65
CA ASN A 125 13.69 8.90 -4.27
C ASN A 125 14.90 8.16 -3.66
N ALA A 126 15.03 6.86 -3.91
CA ALA A 126 16.16 6.07 -3.43
C ALA A 126 17.49 6.58 -4.00
N THR A 127 17.55 6.82 -5.31
CA THR A 127 18.74 7.36 -5.97
C THR A 127 19.06 8.78 -5.49
N TYR A 128 18.05 9.64 -5.38
CA TYR A 128 18.19 11.00 -4.85
C TYR A 128 18.73 11.01 -3.42
N ALA A 129 18.17 10.18 -2.54
CA ALA A 129 18.58 10.08 -1.14
C ALA A 129 20.05 9.63 -1.00
N ALA A 130 20.50 8.71 -1.86
CA ALA A 130 21.87 8.23 -1.82
C ALA A 130 22.90 9.27 -2.27
N CYS A 131 22.57 10.17 -3.23
CA CYS A 131 23.59 11.02 -3.84
C CYS A 131 23.34 12.53 -3.73
N LYS A 132 22.14 13.01 -3.39
CA LYS A 132 21.79 14.44 -3.47
C LYS A 132 21.01 15.01 -2.29
N ASP A 133 20.47 14.21 -1.39
CA ASP A 133 19.69 14.68 -0.23
C ASP A 133 20.56 15.32 0.87
N GLY A 134 21.89 15.21 0.76
CA GLY A 134 22.83 15.93 1.63
C GLY A 134 23.14 15.20 2.94
N GLU A 135 22.79 13.94 3.08
CA GLU A 135 23.14 13.11 4.25
C GLU A 135 24.38 12.26 3.96
N PRO A 136 25.52 12.50 4.62
CA PRO A 136 26.72 11.66 4.45
C PRO A 136 26.46 10.23 4.94
N GLY A 137 26.96 9.24 4.21
CA GLY A 137 26.77 7.83 4.57
C GLY A 137 25.30 7.41 4.57
N ALA A 138 24.52 7.92 3.63
CA ALA A 138 23.10 7.61 3.53
C ALA A 138 22.88 6.12 3.22
N ASP A 139 22.29 5.39 4.15
CA ASP A 139 21.78 4.04 3.91
C ASP A 139 20.32 4.12 3.46
N VAL A 140 20.06 3.62 2.26
CA VAL A 140 18.72 3.54 1.66
C VAL A 140 18.28 2.08 1.62
N TYR A 141 17.10 1.80 2.11
CA TYR A 141 16.54 0.45 2.15
C TYR A 141 15.23 0.37 1.38
N LEU A 142 15.17 -0.58 0.46
CA LEU A 142 13.97 -0.95 -0.28
C LEU A 142 13.43 -2.24 0.35
N LEU A 143 12.24 -2.17 0.90
CA LEU A 143 11.69 -3.15 1.83
C LEU A 143 10.37 -3.70 1.29
N ALA A 144 10.22 -5.01 1.29
CA ALA A 144 8.97 -5.68 0.96
C ALA A 144 8.79 -6.94 1.84
N ASN A 145 7.59 -7.54 1.75
CA ASN A 145 7.28 -8.74 2.50
C ASN A 145 8.13 -9.94 2.07
N SER A 146 8.47 -10.03 0.77
CA SER A 146 9.35 -11.06 0.21
C SER A 146 10.58 -10.48 -0.45
N LYS A 147 11.62 -11.31 -0.66
CA LYS A 147 12.84 -10.92 -1.39
C LYS A 147 12.55 -10.53 -2.83
N ASP A 148 11.68 -11.27 -3.49
CA ASP A 148 11.39 -11.06 -4.91
C ASP A 148 10.66 -9.74 -5.11
N GLN A 149 9.73 -9.40 -4.22
CA GLN A 149 9.06 -8.09 -4.23
C GLN A 149 10.03 -6.94 -3.93
N ALA A 150 10.90 -7.06 -2.92
CA ALA A 150 11.91 -6.04 -2.63
C ALA A 150 12.84 -5.78 -3.82
N ARG A 151 13.09 -6.80 -4.66
CA ARG A 151 13.89 -6.68 -5.88
C ARG A 151 13.18 -5.88 -6.97
N ILE A 152 11.88 -5.87 -7.04
CA ILE A 152 11.14 -5.13 -8.10
C ILE A 152 11.53 -3.65 -8.09
N VAL A 153 11.43 -2.99 -6.94
CA VAL A 153 11.81 -1.57 -6.80
C VAL A 153 13.34 -1.39 -6.89
N TYR A 154 14.12 -2.36 -6.39
CA TYR A 154 15.58 -2.34 -6.48
C TYR A 154 16.06 -2.44 -7.93
N ASP A 155 15.53 -3.38 -8.70
CA ASP A 155 15.91 -3.58 -10.10
C ASP A 155 15.46 -2.38 -10.97
N GLU A 156 14.33 -1.77 -10.64
CA GLU A 156 13.90 -0.51 -11.26
C GLU A 156 14.90 0.62 -10.99
N CYS A 157 15.34 0.77 -9.73
CA CYS A 157 16.34 1.74 -9.32
C CYS A 157 17.68 1.49 -10.04
N LEU A 158 18.14 0.24 -10.09
CA LEU A 158 19.36 -0.16 -10.77
C LEU A 158 19.30 0.18 -12.27
N LYS A 159 18.23 -0.20 -12.96
CA LYS A 159 18.03 0.11 -14.38
C LYS A 159 18.01 1.61 -14.65
N GLN A 160 17.35 2.41 -13.81
CA GLN A 160 17.34 3.87 -13.94
C GLN A 160 18.74 4.45 -13.81
N ILE A 161 19.57 3.94 -12.89
CA ILE A 161 20.97 4.37 -12.71
C ILE A 161 21.82 3.97 -13.93
N GLU A 162 21.72 2.71 -14.38
CA GLU A 162 22.49 2.17 -15.51
C GLU A 162 22.14 2.86 -16.84
N ALA A 163 20.86 3.19 -17.04
CA ALA A 163 20.40 3.92 -18.22
C ALA A 163 20.83 5.39 -18.23
N SER A 164 21.35 5.92 -17.14
CA SER A 164 21.77 7.32 -17.01
C SER A 164 23.27 7.49 -17.29
N PRO A 165 23.68 8.13 -18.40
CA PRO A 165 25.10 8.38 -18.68
C PRO A 165 25.79 9.21 -17.59
N ALA A 166 25.02 10.03 -16.87
CA ALA A 166 25.53 10.85 -15.77
C ALA A 166 25.70 10.09 -14.45
N LEU A 167 24.87 9.08 -14.19
CA LEU A 167 24.86 8.35 -12.93
C LEU A 167 25.63 7.03 -13.01
N ALA A 168 25.50 6.27 -14.09
CA ALA A 168 26.13 4.96 -14.26
C ALA A 168 27.62 4.93 -13.85
N PRO A 169 28.51 5.87 -14.28
CA PRO A 169 29.91 5.83 -13.90
C PRO A 169 30.19 6.25 -12.44
N ARG A 170 29.16 6.71 -11.71
CA ARG A 170 29.29 7.21 -10.33
C ARG A 170 28.81 6.24 -9.29
N PHE A 171 28.12 5.20 -9.72
CA PHE A 171 27.59 4.16 -8.85
C PHE A 171 28.29 2.84 -9.11
N ARG A 172 28.60 2.14 -8.07
CA ARG A 172 29.18 0.80 -8.12
C ARG A 172 28.13 -0.22 -7.72
N THR A 173 27.86 -1.17 -8.59
CA THR A 173 26.90 -2.24 -8.35
C THR A 173 27.61 -3.49 -7.85
N THR A 174 27.03 -4.14 -6.84
CA THR A 174 27.47 -5.43 -6.31
C THR A 174 26.24 -6.34 -6.13
N ARG A 175 26.51 -7.61 -5.76
CA ARG A 175 25.43 -8.55 -5.41
C ARG A 175 24.52 -8.06 -4.25
N ASP A 176 25.10 -7.28 -3.33
CA ASP A 176 24.45 -6.88 -2.07
C ASP A 176 23.79 -5.50 -2.12
N GLY A 177 24.07 -4.72 -3.16
CA GLY A 177 23.52 -3.38 -3.28
C GLY A 177 24.23 -2.50 -4.31
N VAL A 178 23.73 -1.29 -4.44
CA VAL A 178 24.29 -0.21 -5.27
C VAL A 178 24.91 0.82 -4.32
N TYR A 179 26.13 1.25 -4.63
CA TYR A 179 26.93 2.13 -3.79
C TYR A 179 27.29 3.41 -4.50
N TYR A 180 27.15 4.53 -3.81
CA TYR A 180 27.66 5.83 -4.23
C TYR A 180 28.86 6.19 -3.36
N ASP A 181 30.05 5.75 -3.78
CA ASP A 181 31.27 5.78 -2.97
C ASP A 181 31.66 7.20 -2.56
N ARG A 182 31.38 8.22 -3.40
CA ARG A 182 31.66 9.63 -3.11
C ARG A 182 31.02 10.16 -1.82
N ALA A 183 29.85 9.64 -1.44
CA ALA A 183 29.17 10.02 -0.21
C ALA A 183 29.11 8.87 0.81
N ASN A 184 29.80 7.75 0.56
CA ASN A 184 29.73 6.53 1.36
C ASN A 184 28.28 6.06 1.56
N ALA A 185 27.44 6.19 0.52
CA ALA A 185 26.04 5.85 0.56
C ALA A 185 25.74 4.51 -0.11
N SER A 186 24.65 3.86 0.29
CA SER A 186 24.24 2.58 -0.25
C SER A 186 22.72 2.49 -0.45
N ILE A 187 22.31 1.73 -1.49
CA ILE A 187 20.91 1.34 -1.75
C ILE A 187 20.84 -0.18 -1.70
N ARG A 188 20.01 -0.72 -0.83
CA ARG A 188 19.92 -2.17 -0.60
C ARG A 188 18.47 -2.64 -0.49
N ALA A 189 18.17 -3.77 -1.15
CA ALA A 189 16.91 -4.48 -0.93
C ALA A 189 16.99 -5.34 0.34
N ARG A 190 15.91 -5.39 1.12
CA ARG A 190 15.75 -6.26 2.29
C ARG A 190 14.31 -6.75 2.38
N ALA A 191 14.14 -7.95 2.95
CA ALA A 191 12.83 -8.54 3.18
C ALA A 191 12.67 -8.93 4.65
N SER A 192 11.44 -9.25 5.04
CA SER A 192 11.09 -9.62 6.42
C SER A 192 11.84 -10.85 6.94
N ASP A 193 12.22 -11.77 6.05
CA ASP A 193 12.99 -12.97 6.36
C ASP A 193 14.51 -12.75 6.50
N SER A 194 14.98 -11.53 6.37
CA SER A 194 16.40 -11.20 6.41
C SER A 194 16.99 -11.37 7.81
N ARG A 195 17.90 -12.34 7.98
CA ARG A 195 18.47 -12.75 9.29
C ARG A 195 19.38 -11.72 9.96
N LYS A 196 19.82 -10.66 9.28
CA LYS A 196 20.78 -9.67 9.82
C LYS A 196 20.24 -8.26 9.60
N LEU A 197 19.34 -7.84 10.49
CA LEU A 197 18.82 -6.48 10.54
C LEU A 197 19.48 -5.62 11.65
N ASP A 198 20.52 -6.15 12.30
CA ASP A 198 21.32 -5.41 13.26
C ASP A 198 22.33 -4.48 12.56
N GLY A 199 22.64 -3.35 13.20
CA GLY A 199 23.59 -2.37 12.66
C GLY A 199 23.05 -1.44 11.58
N LEU A 200 21.74 -1.49 11.25
CA LEU A 200 21.12 -0.60 10.28
C LEU A 200 21.08 0.85 10.79
N ASN A 201 21.24 1.79 9.87
CA ASN A 201 21.14 3.23 10.14
C ASN A 201 20.43 3.94 8.97
N PRO A 202 19.11 3.69 8.78
CA PRO A 202 18.38 4.13 7.60
C PRO A 202 18.26 5.66 7.53
N HIS A 203 18.68 6.23 6.39
CA HIS A 203 18.34 7.59 6.00
C HIS A 203 17.02 7.62 5.23
N LEU A 204 16.81 6.67 4.33
CA LEU A 204 15.53 6.43 3.66
C LEU A 204 15.16 4.96 3.77
N ALA A 205 13.96 4.68 4.24
CA ALA A 205 13.34 3.36 4.23
C ALA A 205 12.05 3.42 3.38
N ILE A 206 11.96 2.61 2.34
CA ILE A 206 10.78 2.51 1.48
C ILE A 206 10.17 1.13 1.70
N PHE A 207 8.99 1.10 2.29
CA PHE A 207 8.16 -0.10 2.47
C PHE A 207 7.20 -0.20 1.29
N ASP A 208 7.48 -1.16 0.42
CA ASP A 208 6.65 -1.44 -0.76
C ASP A 208 5.54 -2.43 -0.42
N GLU A 209 4.36 -2.20 -0.99
CA GLU A 209 3.15 -3.00 -0.84
C GLU A 209 2.86 -3.35 0.63
N ILE A 210 2.77 -2.28 1.47
CA ILE A 210 2.56 -2.44 2.92
C ILE A 210 1.27 -3.22 3.24
N HIS A 211 0.32 -3.32 2.30
CA HIS A 211 -0.90 -4.10 2.43
C HIS A 211 -0.66 -5.61 2.58
N GLU A 212 0.52 -6.11 2.18
CA GLU A 212 0.88 -7.52 2.31
C GLU A 212 1.53 -7.87 3.67
N TYR A 213 1.85 -6.85 4.48
CA TYR A 213 2.47 -7.06 5.79
C TYR A 213 1.41 -7.48 6.80
N ARG A 214 1.67 -8.59 7.48
CA ARG A 214 0.78 -9.14 8.51
C ARG A 214 1.11 -8.64 9.92
N ASP A 215 2.35 -8.19 10.14
CA ASP A 215 2.80 -7.68 11.43
C ASP A 215 3.75 -6.48 11.29
N PHE A 216 4.03 -5.83 12.41
CA PHE A 216 4.87 -4.64 12.48
C PHE A 216 6.37 -4.94 12.68
N LYS A 217 6.80 -6.20 12.71
CA LYS A 217 8.17 -6.58 13.11
C LYS A 217 9.23 -5.84 12.30
N LEU A 218 9.16 -5.94 10.98
CA LEU A 218 10.12 -5.27 10.09
C LEU A 218 10.06 -3.75 10.23
N ILE A 219 8.86 -3.19 10.23
CA ILE A 219 8.63 -1.75 10.34
C ILE A 219 9.20 -1.21 11.66
N ASN A 220 8.94 -1.89 12.77
CA ASN A 220 9.43 -1.50 14.09
C ASN A 220 10.97 -1.53 14.20
N ILE A 221 11.63 -2.47 13.52
CA ILE A 221 13.11 -2.52 13.47
C ILE A 221 13.62 -1.24 12.82
N PHE A 222 13.10 -0.85 11.66
CA PHE A 222 13.53 0.35 10.94
C PHE A 222 13.17 1.63 11.69
N ASN A 223 11.98 1.72 12.27
CA ASN A 223 11.55 2.88 13.05
C ASN A 223 12.44 3.14 14.28
N ARG A 224 12.90 2.10 14.97
CA ARG A 224 13.85 2.24 16.09
C ARG A 224 15.25 2.68 15.62
N LYS A 225 15.69 2.26 14.44
CA LYS A 225 17.04 2.52 13.93
C LYS A 225 17.21 3.90 13.32
N LYS A 226 16.15 4.51 12.76
CA LYS A 226 16.19 5.85 12.13
C LYS A 226 16.54 6.99 13.09
N VAL A 227 16.44 6.79 14.40
CA VAL A 227 16.65 7.83 15.45
C VAL A 227 18.05 8.46 15.38
N LYS A 228 19.04 7.76 14.81
CA LYS A 228 20.43 8.25 14.71
C LYS A 228 20.66 9.25 13.57
N ARG A 229 19.70 9.40 12.67
CA ARG A 229 19.78 10.31 11.52
C ARG A 229 19.12 11.65 11.80
N ARG A 230 19.69 12.72 11.23
CA ARG A 230 19.19 14.09 11.43
C ARG A 230 17.83 14.31 10.75
N GLN A 231 17.66 13.77 9.54
CA GLN A 231 16.44 13.95 8.74
C GLN A 231 16.04 12.66 7.99
N PRO A 232 15.85 11.53 8.72
CA PRO A 232 15.44 10.29 8.07
C PRO A 232 14.05 10.43 7.48
N LEU A 233 13.76 9.60 6.45
CA LEU A 233 12.44 9.50 5.84
C LEU A 233 12.03 8.04 5.75
N THR A 234 10.79 7.74 6.13
CA THR A 234 10.15 6.45 5.87
C THR A 234 9.00 6.67 4.89
N LEU A 235 8.98 5.94 3.79
CA LEU A 235 7.90 5.96 2.82
C LEU A 235 7.18 4.61 2.83
N TYR A 236 5.88 4.66 2.94
CA TYR A 236 4.98 3.54 2.76
C TYR A 236 4.26 3.72 1.43
N ILE A 237 4.47 2.78 0.51
CA ILE A 237 3.82 2.82 -0.80
C ILE A 237 2.97 1.57 -0.99
N THR A 238 1.75 1.74 -1.48
CA THR A 238 0.81 0.64 -1.54
C THR A 238 -0.42 0.95 -2.38
N THR A 239 -1.16 -0.09 -2.72
CA THR A 239 -2.60 -0.06 -2.96
C THR A 239 -3.33 -0.39 -1.65
N MET A 240 -4.67 -0.37 -1.66
CA MET A 240 -5.44 -0.96 -0.58
C MET A 240 -5.21 -2.48 -0.56
N GLY A 241 -5.42 -3.09 0.59
CA GLY A 241 -5.35 -4.53 0.82
C GLY A 241 -6.56 -5.04 1.60
N ASN A 242 -6.65 -6.35 1.71
CA ASN A 242 -7.73 -7.04 2.42
C ASN A 242 -7.33 -7.53 3.83
N VAL A 243 -6.13 -7.19 4.30
CA VAL A 243 -5.68 -7.53 5.67
C VAL A 243 -6.23 -6.49 6.64
N ILE A 244 -7.32 -6.81 7.30
CA ILE A 244 -8.10 -5.88 8.16
C ILE A 244 -7.29 -5.37 9.36
N ASP A 245 -6.45 -6.21 9.96
CA ASP A 245 -5.70 -5.90 11.19
C ASP A 245 -4.18 -5.74 10.96
N GLY A 246 -3.77 -5.59 9.71
CA GLY A 246 -2.37 -5.43 9.34
C GLY A 246 -1.84 -4.00 9.51
N PRO A 247 -0.53 -3.80 9.29
CA PRO A 247 0.08 -2.48 9.34
C PRO A 247 -0.60 -1.44 8.45
N LEU A 248 -1.13 -1.82 7.29
CA LEU A 248 -1.83 -0.89 6.41
C LEU A 248 -3.03 -0.26 7.10
N ALA A 249 -3.88 -1.04 7.79
CA ALA A 249 -5.07 -0.50 8.46
C ALA A 249 -4.70 0.57 9.49
N TYR A 250 -3.65 0.31 10.28
CA TYR A 250 -3.13 1.28 11.25
C TYR A 250 -2.62 2.56 10.58
N TYR A 251 -1.74 2.42 9.57
CA TYR A 251 -1.16 3.59 8.90
C TYR A 251 -2.20 4.36 8.09
N TYR A 252 -3.13 3.66 7.44
CA TYR A 252 -4.22 4.31 6.74
C TYR A 252 -5.06 5.21 7.66
N ALA A 253 -5.43 4.72 8.84
CA ALA A 253 -6.15 5.51 9.84
C ALA A 253 -5.29 6.69 10.32
N LEU A 254 -4.04 6.44 10.72
CA LEU A 254 -3.12 7.47 11.23
C LEU A 254 -2.87 8.60 10.22
N PHE A 255 -2.58 8.26 8.97
CA PHE A 255 -2.33 9.26 7.93
C PHE A 255 -3.61 9.96 7.46
N SER A 256 -4.77 9.30 7.48
CA SER A 256 -6.06 9.93 7.23
C SER A 256 -6.39 10.96 8.31
N ASP A 257 -6.15 10.62 9.57
CA ASP A 257 -6.35 11.53 10.71
C ASP A 257 -5.38 12.72 10.67
N ALA A 258 -4.15 12.53 10.19
CA ALA A 258 -3.17 13.60 10.00
C ALA A 258 -3.58 14.64 8.94
N LEU A 259 -4.52 14.32 8.05
CA LEU A 259 -5.10 15.24 7.07
C LEU A 259 -6.25 16.10 7.63
N ILE A 260 -6.66 15.84 8.86
CA ILE A 260 -7.75 16.57 9.54
C ILE A 260 -7.12 17.46 10.61
N ASP A 261 -7.28 18.77 10.47
CA ASP A 261 -6.71 19.74 11.43
C ASP A 261 -7.26 19.48 12.84
N GLY A 262 -6.36 19.44 13.81
CA GLY A 262 -6.71 19.18 15.21
C GLY A 262 -7.09 17.74 15.58
N LYS A 263 -7.15 16.81 14.63
CA LYS A 263 -7.48 15.39 14.92
C LYS A 263 -6.35 14.68 15.67
N LEU A 264 -5.09 14.98 15.32
CA LEU A 264 -3.91 14.48 15.98
C LEU A 264 -3.15 15.63 16.68
N PRO A 265 -2.39 15.35 17.75
CA PRO A 265 -1.44 16.32 18.29
C PRO A 265 -0.49 16.83 17.21
N ALA A 266 -0.18 18.14 17.23
CA ALA A 266 0.63 18.79 16.20
C ALA A 266 2.01 18.15 16.04
N GLU A 267 2.64 17.73 17.13
CA GLU A 267 3.95 17.04 17.13
C GLU A 267 3.94 15.72 16.36
N ILE A 268 2.77 15.06 16.23
CA ILE A 268 2.56 13.85 15.43
C ILE A 268 2.19 14.24 14.01
N ALA A 269 1.12 15.03 13.84
CA ALA A 269 0.59 15.39 12.52
C ALA A 269 1.63 16.08 11.64
N ASP A 270 2.50 16.91 12.23
CA ASP A 270 3.57 17.63 11.54
C ASP A 270 4.67 16.72 10.96
N ARG A 271 4.77 15.48 11.42
CA ARG A 271 5.75 14.51 10.93
C ARG A 271 5.20 13.58 9.85
N LEU A 272 3.89 13.61 9.58
CA LEU A 272 3.19 12.72 8.70
C LEU A 272 2.72 13.42 7.42
N PHE A 273 3.02 12.83 6.28
CA PHE A 273 2.50 13.26 4.97
C PHE A 273 1.67 12.14 4.36
N GLY A 274 0.37 12.36 4.19
CA GLY A 274 -0.55 11.43 3.53
C GLY A 274 -0.90 11.90 2.11
N TYR A 275 -0.75 11.01 1.13
CA TYR A 275 -1.31 11.16 -0.20
C TYR A 275 -2.09 9.88 -0.52
N ILE A 276 -3.41 9.95 -0.33
CA ILE A 276 -4.30 8.79 -0.36
C ILE A 276 -5.36 9.01 -1.43
N CYS A 277 -5.25 8.23 -2.51
CA CYS A 277 -6.17 8.21 -3.64
C CYS A 277 -7.07 6.98 -3.52
N GLU A 278 -8.37 7.20 -3.44
CA GLU A 278 -9.38 6.15 -3.29
C GLU A 278 -10.71 6.63 -3.89
N LEU A 279 -11.68 5.76 -4.04
CA LEU A 279 -13.06 6.22 -4.22
C LEU A 279 -13.60 6.71 -2.88
N ASP A 280 -14.37 7.80 -2.90
CA ASP A 280 -15.09 8.26 -1.72
C ASP A 280 -16.27 7.32 -1.42
N ALA A 281 -16.71 7.26 -0.17
CA ALA A 281 -17.79 6.36 0.27
C ALA A 281 -19.13 6.59 -0.47
N THR A 282 -19.30 7.74 -1.11
CA THR A 282 -20.49 8.09 -1.89
C THR A 282 -20.38 7.76 -3.37
N ASP A 283 -19.20 7.33 -3.83
CA ASP A 283 -18.98 7.01 -5.23
C ASP A 283 -19.52 5.62 -5.57
N ASP A 284 -20.09 5.50 -6.76
CA ASP A 284 -20.48 4.21 -7.31
C ASP A 284 -19.27 3.54 -7.97
N VAL A 285 -18.94 2.32 -7.55
CA VAL A 285 -17.85 1.51 -8.14
C VAL A 285 -18.06 1.19 -9.63
N GLU A 286 -19.31 1.19 -10.09
CA GLU A 286 -19.68 0.98 -11.50
C GLU A 286 -19.45 2.25 -12.35
N ASP A 287 -19.37 3.44 -11.75
CA ASP A 287 -19.11 4.67 -12.48
C ASP A 287 -17.62 4.86 -12.73
N SER A 288 -17.18 4.46 -13.91
CA SER A 288 -15.77 4.56 -14.32
C SER A 288 -15.23 6.01 -14.35
N ARG A 289 -16.10 7.03 -14.33
CA ARG A 289 -15.69 8.45 -14.23
C ARG A 289 -15.10 8.77 -12.85
N ALA A 290 -15.53 8.05 -11.81
CA ALA A 290 -14.98 8.19 -10.46
C ALA A 290 -13.61 7.53 -10.29
N TRP A 291 -13.22 6.58 -11.16
CA TRP A 291 -11.98 5.79 -10.99
C TRP A 291 -10.70 6.62 -11.01
N ILE A 292 -10.74 7.81 -11.61
CA ILE A 292 -9.62 8.76 -11.57
C ILE A 292 -9.27 9.20 -10.15
N LYS A 293 -10.21 9.17 -9.20
CA LYS A 293 -9.97 9.50 -7.80
C LYS A 293 -8.95 8.56 -7.15
N ALA A 294 -9.00 7.27 -7.50
CA ALA A 294 -8.02 6.27 -7.04
C ALA A 294 -6.79 6.17 -7.95
N ASN A 295 -6.91 6.67 -9.20
CA ASN A 295 -5.91 6.50 -10.25
C ASN A 295 -5.49 7.84 -10.85
N PRO A 296 -4.68 8.65 -10.17
CA PRO A 296 -4.32 10.00 -10.63
C PRO A 296 -3.46 10.03 -11.91
N SER A 297 -3.01 8.86 -12.39
CA SER A 297 -2.29 8.69 -13.67
C SER A 297 -3.18 8.18 -14.81
N LEU A 298 -4.50 8.10 -14.59
CA LEU A 298 -5.45 7.65 -15.60
C LEU A 298 -5.45 8.61 -16.79
N GLY A 299 -5.40 8.05 -17.99
CA GLY A 299 -5.27 8.79 -19.25
C GLY A 299 -3.83 9.10 -19.67
N VAL A 300 -2.83 8.78 -18.81
CA VAL A 300 -1.40 8.93 -19.13
C VAL A 300 -0.66 7.60 -19.02
N LEU A 301 -0.61 7.01 -17.81
CA LEU A 301 0.02 5.70 -17.57
C LEU A 301 -0.98 4.55 -17.64
N LEU A 302 -2.24 4.83 -17.40
CA LEU A 302 -3.34 3.86 -17.42
C LEU A 302 -4.35 4.26 -18.46
N ASN A 303 -4.86 3.27 -19.22
CA ASN A 303 -5.92 3.47 -20.19
C ASN A 303 -7.28 3.13 -19.56
N LEU A 304 -8.24 4.06 -19.65
CA LEU A 304 -9.57 3.86 -19.11
C LEU A 304 -10.31 2.70 -19.79
N ALA A 305 -10.19 2.58 -21.11
CA ALA A 305 -10.87 1.51 -21.85
C ALA A 305 -10.36 0.12 -21.42
N ASP A 306 -9.05 -0.04 -21.19
CA ASP A 306 -8.47 -1.28 -20.70
C ASP A 306 -8.93 -1.62 -19.29
N MET A 307 -9.04 -0.60 -18.41
CA MET A 307 -9.59 -0.78 -17.07
C MET A 307 -11.07 -1.18 -17.12
N GLN A 308 -11.87 -0.56 -17.98
CA GLN A 308 -13.28 -0.91 -18.17
C GLN A 308 -13.45 -2.33 -18.70
N GLN A 309 -12.60 -2.75 -19.63
CA GLN A 309 -12.61 -4.12 -20.16
C GLN A 309 -12.24 -5.14 -19.08
N THR A 310 -11.25 -4.82 -18.25
CA THR A 310 -10.85 -5.65 -17.11
C THR A 310 -11.99 -5.76 -16.10
N TRP A 311 -12.61 -4.64 -15.73
CA TRP A 311 -13.78 -4.62 -14.85
C TRP A 311 -14.94 -5.46 -15.37
N ALA A 312 -15.26 -5.35 -16.67
CA ALA A 312 -16.35 -6.10 -17.30
C ALA A 312 -16.19 -7.63 -17.13
N LYS A 313 -14.95 -8.13 -17.07
CA LYS A 313 -14.64 -9.54 -16.79
C LYS A 313 -14.66 -9.84 -15.29
N ASN A 314 -13.94 -9.03 -14.52
CA ASN A 314 -13.68 -9.28 -13.10
C ASN A 314 -14.96 -9.20 -12.27
N ARG A 315 -15.89 -8.29 -12.60
CA ARG A 315 -17.15 -8.15 -11.85
C ARG A 315 -18.04 -9.41 -11.86
N LEU A 316 -17.80 -10.34 -12.78
CA LEU A 316 -18.55 -11.59 -12.87
C LEU A 316 -18.07 -12.67 -11.89
N ILE A 317 -16.87 -12.51 -11.34
CA ILE A 317 -16.25 -13.46 -10.40
C ILE A 317 -16.00 -12.70 -9.07
N PRO A 318 -16.65 -13.12 -7.96
CA PRO A 318 -16.57 -12.37 -6.70
C PRO A 318 -15.14 -12.04 -6.24
N ALA A 319 -14.22 -13.00 -6.29
CA ALA A 319 -12.83 -12.79 -5.88
C ALA A 319 -12.10 -11.77 -6.79
N GLU A 320 -12.29 -11.86 -8.11
CA GLU A 320 -11.68 -10.94 -9.08
C GLU A 320 -12.29 -9.53 -8.97
N ARG A 321 -13.60 -9.47 -8.72
CA ARG A 321 -14.31 -8.21 -8.46
C ARG A 321 -13.74 -7.53 -7.20
N ALA A 322 -13.59 -8.29 -6.11
CA ALA A 322 -13.04 -7.80 -4.87
C ALA A 322 -11.58 -7.33 -5.03
N ASP A 323 -10.76 -8.09 -5.77
CA ASP A 323 -9.36 -7.72 -6.06
C ASP A 323 -9.28 -6.41 -6.86
N PHE A 324 -10.11 -6.24 -7.89
CA PHE A 324 -10.16 -5.00 -8.67
C PHE A 324 -10.58 -3.80 -7.81
N ILE A 325 -11.65 -3.94 -7.02
CA ILE A 325 -12.13 -2.89 -6.11
C ILE A 325 -11.04 -2.51 -5.11
N CYS A 326 -10.37 -3.50 -4.55
CA CYS A 326 -9.32 -3.29 -3.57
C CYS A 326 -8.08 -2.63 -4.19
N LYS A 327 -7.52 -3.20 -5.28
CA LYS A 327 -6.22 -2.78 -5.81
C LYS A 327 -6.29 -1.65 -6.84
N GLN A 328 -7.40 -1.52 -7.56
CA GLN A 328 -7.54 -0.45 -8.55
C GLN A 328 -8.34 0.74 -8.04
N LEU A 329 -9.32 0.51 -7.16
CA LEU A 329 -10.16 1.59 -6.64
C LEU A 329 -9.84 1.98 -5.20
N ASN A 330 -8.92 1.25 -4.57
CA ASN A 330 -8.45 1.48 -3.19
C ASN A 330 -9.57 1.50 -2.14
N ILE A 331 -10.56 0.64 -2.32
CA ILE A 331 -11.62 0.43 -1.34
C ILE A 331 -11.26 -0.82 -0.54
N MET A 332 -11.31 -0.74 0.79
CA MET A 332 -11.12 -1.90 1.64
C MET A 332 -12.29 -2.87 1.44
N VAL A 333 -11.98 -4.12 1.11
CA VAL A 333 -12.98 -5.19 0.89
C VAL A 333 -12.96 -6.11 2.10
N ASN A 334 -14.12 -6.44 2.61
CA ASN A 334 -14.25 -7.40 3.70
C ASN A 334 -14.03 -8.83 3.20
N ALA A 335 -13.67 -9.73 4.12
CA ALA A 335 -13.54 -11.16 3.78
C ALA A 335 -14.83 -11.74 3.21
N ASP A 336 -15.98 -11.25 3.66
CA ASP A 336 -17.31 -11.66 3.17
C ASP A 336 -17.52 -11.31 1.70
N ASP A 337 -16.99 -10.18 1.23
CA ASP A 337 -17.06 -9.75 -0.17
C ASP A 337 -16.22 -10.64 -1.10
N MET A 338 -15.23 -11.34 -0.54
CA MET A 338 -14.36 -12.29 -1.24
C MET A 338 -14.85 -13.73 -1.11
N ALA A 339 -15.89 -13.97 -0.32
CA ALA A 339 -16.41 -15.31 -0.11
C ALA A 339 -16.90 -15.93 -1.41
N PHE A 340 -16.57 -17.21 -1.64
CA PHE A 340 -17.03 -17.98 -2.80
C PHE A 340 -18.55 -18.01 -2.91
N VAL A 341 -19.23 -18.11 -1.74
CA VAL A 341 -20.68 -18.00 -1.63
C VAL A 341 -21.00 -16.91 -0.63
N GLN A 342 -21.81 -15.93 -1.05
CA GLN A 342 -22.20 -14.81 -0.21
C GLN A 342 -23.01 -15.27 1.02
N PRO A 343 -22.83 -14.64 2.21
CA PRO A 343 -23.53 -15.02 3.44
C PRO A 343 -25.06 -15.07 3.31
N GLU A 344 -25.64 -14.18 2.50
CA GLU A 344 -27.07 -14.14 2.20
C GLU A 344 -27.54 -15.40 1.46
N VAL A 345 -26.73 -15.88 0.51
CA VAL A 345 -27.03 -17.11 -0.24
C VAL A 345 -26.97 -18.31 0.71
N ILE A 346 -25.94 -18.36 1.59
CA ILE A 346 -25.85 -19.41 2.61
C ILE A 346 -27.08 -19.39 3.50
N ARG A 347 -27.46 -18.22 4.06
CA ARG A 347 -28.63 -18.08 4.94
C ARG A 347 -29.94 -18.49 4.28
N ARG A 348 -30.15 -18.12 3.01
CA ARG A 348 -31.33 -18.50 2.24
C ARG A 348 -31.44 -19.99 1.98
N ASN A 349 -30.29 -20.66 1.87
CA ASN A 349 -30.20 -22.09 1.58
C ASN A 349 -29.94 -22.95 2.83
N THR A 350 -29.85 -22.33 4.02
CA THR A 350 -29.72 -23.07 5.27
C THR A 350 -31.13 -23.45 5.78
N ARG A 351 -31.35 -24.75 5.99
CA ARG A 351 -32.55 -25.31 6.61
C ARG A 351 -32.17 -26.46 7.52
N THR A 352 -32.95 -26.65 8.56
CA THR A 352 -32.85 -27.82 9.46
C THR A 352 -33.75 -28.92 8.94
N ILE A 353 -33.19 -30.11 8.77
CA ILE A 353 -33.92 -31.33 8.44
C ILE A 353 -33.70 -32.32 9.58
N GLY A 354 -34.75 -33.01 10.04
CA GLY A 354 -34.61 -34.06 11.04
C GLY A 354 -33.78 -35.22 10.48
N GLU A 355 -32.90 -35.79 11.31
CA GLU A 355 -32.03 -36.90 10.89
C GLU A 355 -32.88 -38.11 10.38
N GLU A 356 -34.06 -38.34 10.93
CA GLU A 356 -34.99 -39.38 10.48
C GLU A 356 -35.41 -39.24 9.01
N THR A 357 -35.39 -38.03 8.48
CA THR A 357 -35.73 -37.79 7.06
C THR A 357 -34.61 -38.25 6.13
N LEU A 358 -33.37 -38.33 6.61
CA LEU A 358 -32.19 -38.70 5.83
C LEU A 358 -31.85 -40.19 5.97
N LEU A 359 -32.34 -40.85 7.01
CA LEU A 359 -32.06 -42.28 7.25
C LEU A 359 -32.58 -43.15 6.12
N GLY A 360 -31.70 -44.04 5.61
CA GLY A 360 -32.04 -44.97 4.53
C GLY A 360 -31.99 -44.36 3.12
N ARG A 361 -31.71 -43.06 2.98
CA ARG A 361 -31.52 -42.43 1.67
C ARG A 361 -30.10 -42.69 1.12
N SER A 362 -30.01 -42.85 -0.18
CA SER A 362 -28.72 -42.85 -0.84
C SER A 362 -28.05 -41.46 -0.75
N CYS A 363 -26.76 -41.43 -0.50
CA CYS A 363 -25.98 -40.18 -0.46
C CYS A 363 -24.64 -40.33 -1.15
N CYS A 364 -24.09 -39.22 -1.58
CA CYS A 364 -22.69 -39.09 -1.98
C CYS A 364 -21.89 -38.51 -0.81
N GLY A 365 -20.75 -39.09 -0.48
CA GLY A 365 -19.86 -38.60 0.59
C GLY A 365 -18.56 -38.06 0.04
N GLY A 366 -18.10 -36.94 0.60
CA GLY A 366 -16.81 -36.34 0.37
C GLY A 366 -16.10 -35.99 1.67
N PHE A 367 -14.78 -36.04 1.70
CA PHE A 367 -14.00 -35.59 2.84
C PHE A 367 -12.70 -34.96 2.39
N ASP A 368 -12.21 -34.01 3.19
CA ASP A 368 -10.92 -33.38 3.07
C ASP A 368 -10.16 -33.55 4.38
N LEU A 369 -8.96 -34.10 4.30
CA LEU A 369 -8.14 -34.44 5.47
C LEU A 369 -6.97 -33.46 5.57
N SER A 370 -6.88 -32.76 6.68
CA SER A 370 -5.72 -31.92 6.97
C SER A 370 -4.52 -32.78 7.42
N THR A 371 -3.33 -32.32 7.09
CA THR A 371 -2.07 -33.02 7.47
C THR A 371 -1.38 -32.40 8.68
N ARG A 372 -1.84 -31.25 9.19
CA ARG A 372 -1.21 -30.52 10.32
C ARG A 372 -2.22 -29.78 11.19
N GLU A 373 -2.31 -28.43 10.99
CA GLU A 373 -3.04 -27.52 11.86
C GLU A 373 -4.25 -26.91 11.13
N ASP A 374 -4.74 -27.53 10.09
CA ASP A 374 -5.88 -27.09 9.30
C ASP A 374 -7.15 -27.89 9.64
N PHE A 375 -8.28 -27.50 9.08
CA PHE A 375 -9.53 -28.21 9.25
C PHE A 375 -9.54 -29.54 8.52
N THR A 376 -10.15 -30.54 9.13
CA THR A 376 -10.64 -31.74 8.45
C THR A 376 -12.15 -31.60 8.30
N ALA A 377 -12.68 -31.85 7.13
CA ALA A 377 -14.12 -31.75 6.86
C ALA A 377 -14.64 -33.02 6.18
N ALA A 378 -15.88 -33.37 6.50
CA ALA A 378 -16.63 -34.38 5.78
C ALA A 378 -18.03 -33.86 5.45
N ALA A 379 -18.54 -34.20 4.30
CA ALA A 379 -19.87 -33.86 3.86
C ALA A 379 -20.60 -35.04 3.24
N LEU A 380 -21.91 -35.10 3.46
CA LEU A 380 -22.82 -36.05 2.82
C LEU A 380 -23.88 -35.25 2.05
N GLU A 381 -24.04 -35.58 0.78
CA GLU A 381 -24.99 -34.95 -0.11
C GLU A 381 -26.17 -35.89 -0.37
N PHE A 382 -27.37 -35.41 -0.09
CA PHE A 382 -28.65 -36.16 -0.22
C PHE A 382 -29.54 -35.50 -1.27
N MET A 383 -30.01 -36.28 -2.23
CA MET A 383 -31.08 -35.84 -3.11
C MET A 383 -32.45 -36.04 -2.39
N LEU A 384 -33.24 -34.96 -2.27
CA LEU A 384 -34.55 -35.00 -1.66
C LEU A 384 -35.65 -35.23 -2.69
N ASP A 385 -36.86 -35.58 -2.23
CA ASP A 385 -37.99 -35.94 -3.09
C ASP A 385 -38.53 -34.79 -3.95
N ASP A 386 -38.25 -33.54 -3.53
CA ASP A 386 -38.57 -32.33 -4.25
C ASP A 386 -37.50 -31.93 -5.30
N GLY A 387 -36.48 -32.77 -5.49
CA GLY A 387 -35.36 -32.51 -6.40
C GLY A 387 -34.32 -31.57 -5.85
N SER A 388 -34.48 -31.05 -4.64
CA SER A 388 -33.43 -30.25 -3.96
C SER A 388 -32.35 -31.13 -3.39
N VAL A 389 -31.14 -30.54 -3.24
CA VAL A 389 -30.00 -31.19 -2.62
C VAL A 389 -29.83 -30.69 -1.19
N PHE A 390 -29.67 -31.60 -0.24
CA PHE A 390 -29.33 -31.29 1.13
C PHE A 390 -27.91 -31.75 1.44
N VAL A 391 -27.08 -30.87 1.99
CA VAL A 391 -25.72 -31.21 2.40
C VAL A 391 -25.64 -31.19 3.91
N LEU A 392 -25.27 -32.34 4.48
CA LEU A 392 -24.90 -32.48 5.89
C LEU A 392 -23.37 -32.43 5.98
N GLN A 393 -22.86 -31.42 6.67
CA GLN A 393 -21.41 -31.24 6.82
C GLN A 393 -21.01 -31.28 8.29
N HIS A 394 -19.84 -31.82 8.54
CA HIS A 394 -19.19 -31.75 9.83
C HIS A 394 -17.71 -31.40 9.68
N THR A 395 -17.17 -30.61 10.62
CA THR A 395 -15.80 -30.11 10.59
C THR A 395 -15.09 -30.44 11.90
N TRP A 396 -13.85 -30.89 11.79
CA TRP A 396 -12.96 -31.15 12.92
C TRP A 396 -11.75 -30.24 12.85
N ILE A 397 -11.26 -29.81 14.02
CA ILE A 397 -10.05 -29.04 14.17
C ILE A 397 -9.15 -29.67 15.25
N PRO A 398 -7.82 -29.73 15.03
CA PRO A 398 -6.90 -30.18 16.08
C PRO A 398 -6.99 -29.28 17.31
N ARG A 399 -7.10 -29.88 18.51
CA ARG A 399 -7.16 -29.14 19.78
C ARG A 399 -5.99 -28.18 19.96
N ARG A 400 -4.81 -28.58 19.55
CA ARG A 400 -3.61 -27.73 19.56
C ARG A 400 -3.81 -26.42 18.80
N LYS A 401 -4.52 -26.44 17.66
CA LYS A 401 -4.82 -25.23 16.87
C LYS A 401 -5.74 -24.29 17.63
N VAL A 402 -6.71 -24.84 18.35
CA VAL A 402 -7.67 -24.05 19.14
C VAL A 402 -7.00 -23.38 20.35
N GLU A 403 -5.90 -23.96 20.85
CA GLU A 403 -5.15 -23.47 22.01
C GLU A 403 -4.07 -22.41 21.64
N LEU A 404 -3.91 -22.07 20.35
CA LEU A 404 -2.97 -21.04 19.93
C LEU A 404 -3.51 -19.62 20.19
N ASP A 405 -2.80 -18.86 21.00
CA ASP A 405 -3.17 -17.47 21.39
C ASP A 405 -3.18 -16.47 20.22
N ASN A 406 -2.62 -16.83 19.08
CA ASN A 406 -2.50 -15.95 17.92
C ASN A 406 -3.65 -16.08 16.91
N GLU A 407 -4.62 -16.93 17.18
CA GLU A 407 -5.80 -17.13 16.35
C GLU A 407 -6.91 -16.17 16.76
N LYS A 408 -7.49 -15.47 15.75
CA LYS A 408 -8.58 -14.52 15.95
C LYS A 408 -9.98 -15.14 15.82
N ILE A 409 -10.04 -16.42 15.49
CA ILE A 409 -11.28 -17.16 15.27
C ILE A 409 -11.70 -17.78 16.61
N ASP A 410 -12.95 -17.56 17.00
CA ASP A 410 -13.55 -18.15 18.22
C ASP A 410 -13.87 -19.65 18.00
N TYR A 411 -12.85 -20.46 17.89
CA TYR A 411 -13.01 -21.91 17.71
C TYR A 411 -13.75 -22.58 18.87
N TRP A 412 -13.51 -22.12 20.12
CA TRP A 412 -14.21 -22.62 21.29
C TRP A 412 -15.70 -22.32 21.24
N GLY A 413 -16.07 -21.09 20.88
CA GLY A 413 -17.46 -20.72 20.69
C GLY A 413 -18.13 -21.51 19.56
N MET A 414 -17.41 -21.80 18.47
CA MET A 414 -17.91 -22.65 17.38
C MET A 414 -18.12 -24.10 17.84
N ALA A 415 -17.19 -24.64 18.63
CA ALA A 415 -17.34 -25.99 19.19
C ALA A 415 -18.51 -26.08 20.16
N MET A 416 -18.68 -25.09 21.03
CA MET A 416 -19.80 -25.03 21.99
C MET A 416 -21.17 -24.93 21.28
N ARG A 417 -21.23 -24.31 20.12
CA ARG A 417 -22.43 -24.24 19.28
C ARG A 417 -22.64 -25.47 18.38
N GLY A 418 -21.76 -26.47 18.45
CA GLY A 418 -21.81 -27.69 17.63
C GLY A 418 -21.42 -27.48 16.15
N SER A 419 -20.88 -26.31 15.81
CA SER A 419 -20.45 -26.02 14.43
C SER A 419 -19.16 -26.73 14.02
N LEU A 420 -18.37 -27.18 14.99
CA LEU A 420 -17.17 -27.99 14.78
C LEU A 420 -16.87 -28.89 15.99
N THR A 421 -16.01 -29.88 15.80
CA THR A 421 -15.51 -30.74 16.89
C THR A 421 -14.00 -30.57 17.03
N THR A 422 -13.53 -30.43 18.26
CA THR A 422 -12.09 -30.43 18.56
C THR A 422 -11.60 -31.87 18.67
N SER A 423 -10.59 -32.26 17.86
CA SER A 423 -10.01 -33.58 17.95
C SER A 423 -8.81 -33.61 18.90
N SER A 424 -8.75 -34.59 19.76
CA SER A 424 -7.59 -34.86 20.64
C SER A 424 -6.52 -35.73 20.01
N LEU A 425 -6.72 -36.20 18.78
CA LEU A 425 -5.75 -37.02 18.07
C LEU A 425 -4.62 -36.17 17.50
N THR A 426 -3.42 -36.30 18.04
CA THR A 426 -2.17 -35.94 17.40
C THR A 426 -1.80 -37.08 16.47
N TRP A 427 -1.81 -36.81 15.17
CA TRP A 427 -1.22 -37.72 14.16
C TRP A 427 0.28 -37.52 14.11
#